data_b17a1e7d1d62e71027c026b0de724530
#
_entry.id   b17a1e7d1d62e71027c026b0de724530
#
_cell.length_a   1.000
_cell.length_b   1.000
_cell.length_c   1.000
_cell.angle_alpha   90.00
_cell.angle_beta   90.00
_cell.angle_gamma   90.00
#
_symmetry.space_group_name_H-M   'P 1'
#
loop_
_entity.id
_entity.type
_entity.pdbx_description
1 polymer ?
#
loop_
_entity_poly.entity_id
_entity_poly.type
_entity_poly.pdbx_seq_one_letter_code
_entity_poly.pdbx_strand_id
1 'polypeptide(L)'
;MNEYSMMTQELQDLAALSMEHGQIPSGLYDQYHVLRGLRDVNGKGVLAGLTDISTITSSKEVDGKMVPCDGELRYRGYDIHDLVDGFVAEQRFGYEEVAYLLIFGRLPEEEELKEFQKLLGSYRTLPTNFVRDVIMKAPGKDMMNTLQRGVLTLYGYDDMADNISIPNVLRQCLQLTSTVPLLAVYGYQAYNHYVEGKSFYIHSPKPELSTAENILRMLRPNKKYTPLEARVLDVALVLHMDHGGGNN
;
A
#
# COMPACT_ATOMS: atom_id res chain seq x y z
N MET A 1 22.39 15.33 1.25
CA MET A 1 21.28 14.36 1.10
C MET A 1 20.02 15.15 1.34
N ASN A 2 19.06 15.10 0.44
CA ASN A 2 17.82 15.86 0.59
C ASN A 2 16.89 15.15 1.61
N GLU A 3 15.83 15.83 2.04
CA GLU A 3 14.89 15.30 3.06
C GLU A 3 14.19 14.00 2.62
N TYR A 4 14.01 13.77 1.30
CA TYR A 4 13.36 12.59 0.75
C TYR A 4 14.26 11.34 0.73
N SER A 5 15.57 11.51 0.89
CA SER A 5 16.58 10.43 0.91
C SER A 5 17.16 10.19 2.30
N MET A 6 16.58 10.81 3.32
CA MET A 6 17.12 10.77 4.68
C MET A 6 16.85 9.38 5.31
N MET A 7 17.91 8.72 5.76
CA MET A 7 17.86 7.46 6.49
C MET A 7 17.96 7.75 7.99
N THR A 8 16.87 7.51 8.72
CA THR A 8 16.83 7.70 10.18
C THR A 8 17.17 6.41 10.92
N GLN A 9 17.49 6.49 12.21
CA GLN A 9 17.69 5.33 13.05
C GLN A 9 16.41 4.47 13.12
N GLU A 10 15.26 5.11 13.25
CA GLU A 10 13.94 4.45 13.25
C GLU A 10 13.74 3.59 11.99
N LEU A 11 14.10 4.11 10.80
CA LEU A 11 14.02 3.33 9.55
C LEU A 11 14.98 2.13 9.53
N GLN A 12 16.14 2.25 10.15
CA GLN A 12 17.09 1.14 10.27
C GLN A 12 16.55 0.06 11.20
N ASP A 13 15.95 0.43 12.32
CA ASP A 13 15.35 -0.49 13.28
C ASP A 13 14.14 -1.22 12.67
N LEU A 14 13.27 -0.52 11.95
CA LEU A 14 12.17 -1.09 11.20
C LEU A 14 12.64 -2.03 10.07
N ALA A 15 13.75 -1.71 9.41
CA ALA A 15 14.34 -2.58 8.40
C ALA A 15 14.86 -3.89 9.01
N ALA A 16 15.47 -3.83 10.19
CA ALA A 16 15.91 -5.02 10.91
C ALA A 16 14.72 -5.93 11.26
N LEU A 17 13.62 -5.37 11.74
CA LEU A 17 12.37 -6.10 12.00
C LEU A 17 11.81 -6.76 10.74
N SER A 18 11.78 -6.03 9.61
CA SER A 18 11.34 -6.58 8.32
C SER A 18 12.22 -7.73 7.84
N MET A 19 13.54 -7.64 8.05
CA MET A 19 14.48 -8.73 7.69
C MET A 19 14.28 -9.98 8.55
N GLU A 20 13.95 -9.83 9.84
CA GLU A 20 13.70 -10.95 10.75
C GLU A 20 12.51 -11.80 10.28
N HIS A 21 11.42 -11.14 9.84
CA HIS A 21 10.17 -11.78 9.43
C HIS A 21 10.02 -11.99 7.91
N GLY A 22 10.99 -11.57 7.10
CA GLY A 22 10.93 -11.64 5.64
C GLY A 22 11.69 -12.83 5.02
N GLN A 23 12.09 -13.84 5.82
CA GLN A 23 12.87 -14.97 5.32
C GLN A 23 11.98 -16.13 4.92
N ILE A 24 12.06 -16.56 3.66
CA ILE A 24 11.43 -17.80 3.18
C ILE A 24 12.50 -18.89 3.12
N PRO A 25 12.36 -19.99 3.88
CA PRO A 25 13.30 -21.11 3.85
C PRO A 25 13.46 -21.67 2.44
N SER A 26 14.70 -21.81 1.96
CA SER A 26 14.99 -22.26 0.58
C SER A 26 14.40 -23.63 0.26
N GLY A 27 14.30 -24.54 1.24
CA GLY A 27 13.69 -25.85 1.05
C GLY A 27 12.21 -25.82 0.64
N LEU A 28 11.50 -24.73 0.88
CA LEU A 28 10.10 -24.59 0.44
C LEU A 28 9.98 -24.51 -1.09
N TYR A 29 10.99 -23.97 -1.78
CA TYR A 29 10.99 -23.91 -3.25
C TYR A 29 11.01 -25.33 -3.86
N ASP A 30 11.79 -26.25 -3.28
CA ASP A 30 11.80 -27.66 -3.71
C ASP A 30 10.53 -28.38 -3.30
N GLN A 31 10.04 -28.14 -2.09
CA GLN A 31 8.82 -28.75 -1.56
C GLN A 31 7.59 -28.42 -2.40
N TYR A 32 7.47 -27.18 -2.85
CA TYR A 32 6.33 -26.72 -3.66
C TYR A 32 6.59 -26.75 -5.16
N HIS A 33 7.71 -27.32 -5.62
CA HIS A 33 8.07 -27.42 -7.04
C HIS A 33 7.99 -26.08 -7.77
N VAL A 34 8.53 -25.03 -7.19
CA VAL A 34 8.53 -23.69 -7.77
C VAL A 34 9.38 -23.63 -9.02
N LEU A 35 8.79 -23.26 -10.16
CA LEU A 35 9.45 -23.17 -11.45
C LEU A 35 9.88 -21.73 -11.78
N ARG A 36 10.88 -21.62 -12.67
CA ARG A 36 11.41 -20.32 -13.14
C ARG A 36 10.62 -19.80 -14.35
N GLY A 37 9.48 -19.87 -14.54
CA GLY A 37 8.69 -19.38 -15.67
C GLY A 37 7.24 -19.21 -15.27
N LEU A 38 6.49 -18.53 -16.07
CA LEU A 38 5.10 -18.22 -15.78
C LEU A 38 4.12 -19.27 -16.35
N ARG A 39 4.61 -20.16 -17.22
CA ARG A 39 3.77 -21.20 -17.84
C ARG A 39 4.54 -22.49 -18.02
N ASP A 40 3.83 -23.61 -17.92
CA ASP A 40 4.32 -24.94 -18.27
C ASP A 40 4.32 -25.17 -19.80
N VAL A 41 4.78 -26.35 -20.22
CA VAL A 41 4.83 -26.73 -21.64
C VAL A 41 3.45 -26.81 -22.32
N ASN A 42 2.37 -26.86 -21.54
CA ASN A 42 0.98 -26.90 -22.00
C ASN A 42 0.32 -25.51 -21.98
N GLY A 43 1.08 -24.47 -21.62
CA GLY A 43 0.57 -23.11 -21.51
C GLY A 43 -0.21 -22.82 -20.22
N LYS A 44 -0.29 -23.77 -19.28
CA LYS A 44 -0.91 -23.57 -17.95
C LYS A 44 0.00 -22.72 -17.08
N GLY A 45 -0.59 -21.87 -16.25
CA GLY A 45 0.14 -21.11 -15.24
C GLY A 45 0.88 -22.03 -14.27
N VAL A 46 2.09 -21.63 -13.89
CA VAL A 46 2.93 -22.36 -12.93
C VAL A 46 3.20 -21.51 -11.69
N LEU A 47 3.54 -22.17 -10.58
CA LEU A 47 4.00 -21.49 -9.38
C LEU A 47 5.40 -20.93 -9.65
N ALA A 48 5.50 -19.61 -9.81
CA ALA A 48 6.74 -18.93 -10.17
C ALA A 48 7.46 -18.28 -8.97
N GLY A 49 6.86 -18.29 -7.78
CA GLY A 49 7.44 -17.74 -6.55
C GLY A 49 6.69 -18.20 -5.31
N LEU A 50 7.22 -17.87 -4.15
CA LEU A 50 6.58 -18.07 -2.86
C LEU A 50 6.35 -16.72 -2.19
N THR A 51 5.22 -16.59 -1.51
CA THR A 51 4.90 -15.47 -0.63
C THR A 51 4.27 -16.00 0.64
N ASP A 52 4.60 -15.39 1.76
CA ASP A 52 3.96 -15.61 3.06
C ASP A 52 3.16 -14.38 3.50
N ILE A 53 3.07 -13.37 2.62
CA ILE A 53 2.42 -12.09 2.93
C ILE A 53 0.91 -12.22 2.86
N SER A 54 0.38 -12.78 1.77
CA SER A 54 -1.06 -13.00 1.63
C SER A 54 -1.38 -14.29 0.88
N THR A 55 -2.57 -14.81 1.13
CA THR A 55 -3.11 -15.98 0.43
C THR A 55 -4.55 -15.71 0.08
N ILE A 56 -4.89 -15.92 -1.21
CA ILE A 56 -6.27 -15.95 -1.69
C ILE A 56 -6.58 -17.35 -2.19
N THR A 57 -7.66 -17.94 -1.68
CA THR A 57 -8.16 -19.24 -2.09
C THR A 57 -9.55 -19.09 -2.68
N SER A 58 -9.76 -19.54 -3.92
CA SER A 58 -11.06 -19.58 -4.60
C SER A 58 -11.43 -20.98 -5.06
N SER A 59 -10.53 -21.93 -4.87
CA SER A 59 -10.75 -23.35 -5.20
C SER A 59 -9.89 -24.23 -4.31
N LYS A 60 -10.41 -25.42 -3.98
CA LYS A 60 -9.72 -26.43 -3.16
C LYS A 60 -9.61 -27.74 -3.94
N GLU A 61 -8.56 -28.52 -3.69
CA GLU A 61 -8.43 -29.84 -4.26
C GLU A 61 -9.27 -30.83 -3.44
N VAL A 62 -10.21 -31.51 -4.11
CA VAL A 62 -11.03 -32.58 -3.55
C VAL A 62 -10.92 -33.79 -4.48
N ASP A 63 -10.45 -34.92 -3.94
CA ASP A 63 -10.25 -36.15 -4.71
C ASP A 63 -9.42 -35.98 -6.00
N GLY A 64 -8.34 -35.18 -5.93
CA GLY A 64 -7.47 -34.91 -7.07
C GLY A 64 -8.04 -33.94 -8.12
N LYS A 65 -9.16 -33.27 -7.84
CA LYS A 65 -9.80 -32.28 -8.71
C LYS A 65 -9.95 -30.93 -8.01
N MET A 66 -9.66 -29.85 -8.72
CA MET A 66 -9.93 -28.50 -8.24
C MET A 66 -11.42 -28.21 -8.26
N VAL A 67 -12.00 -27.91 -7.10
CA VAL A 67 -13.42 -27.58 -6.93
C VAL A 67 -13.50 -26.13 -6.43
N PRO A 68 -14.36 -25.28 -7.01
CA PRO A 68 -14.60 -23.93 -6.50
C PRO A 68 -15.05 -23.95 -5.02
N CYS A 69 -14.56 -22.99 -4.24
CA CYS A 69 -15.01 -22.75 -2.88
C CYS A 69 -15.26 -21.24 -2.67
N ASP A 70 -15.85 -20.88 -1.54
CA ASP A 70 -15.95 -19.48 -1.14
C ASP A 70 -14.54 -18.86 -1.06
N GLY A 71 -14.44 -17.59 -1.45
CA GLY A 71 -13.18 -16.87 -1.41
C GLY A 71 -12.68 -16.71 0.02
N GLU A 72 -11.41 -17.05 0.25
CA GLU A 72 -10.74 -16.84 1.53
C GLU A 72 -9.54 -15.93 1.29
N LEU A 73 -9.42 -14.85 2.07
CA LEU A 73 -8.28 -13.94 2.08
C LEU A 73 -7.61 -14.00 3.45
N ARG A 74 -6.29 -14.22 3.45
CA ARG A 74 -5.46 -14.20 4.66
C ARG A 74 -4.26 -13.27 4.47
N TYR A 75 -3.97 -12.49 5.48
CA TYR A 75 -2.78 -11.65 5.58
C TYR A 75 -1.86 -12.16 6.68
N ARG A 76 -0.63 -12.57 6.33
CA ARG A 76 0.34 -13.17 7.28
C ARG A 76 -0.29 -14.29 8.14
N GLY A 77 -1.19 -15.07 7.56
CA GLY A 77 -1.89 -16.16 8.24
C GLY A 77 -3.18 -15.78 8.97
N TYR A 78 -3.42 -14.49 9.24
CA TYR A 78 -4.66 -14.01 9.85
C TYR A 78 -5.80 -14.00 8.81
N ASP A 79 -6.97 -14.46 9.22
CA ASP A 79 -8.17 -14.34 8.39
C ASP A 79 -8.58 -12.87 8.27
N ILE A 80 -9.01 -12.45 7.10
CA ILE A 80 -9.39 -11.05 6.85
C ILE A 80 -10.58 -10.63 7.71
N HIS A 81 -11.53 -11.56 8.01
CA HIS A 81 -12.66 -11.27 8.88
C HIS A 81 -12.21 -10.98 10.31
N ASP A 82 -11.28 -11.78 10.85
CA ASP A 82 -10.75 -11.59 12.21
C ASP A 82 -10.06 -10.22 12.33
N LEU A 83 -9.28 -9.83 11.31
CA LEU A 83 -8.62 -8.51 11.29
C LEU A 83 -9.66 -7.38 11.26
N VAL A 84 -10.64 -7.46 10.35
CA VAL A 84 -11.68 -6.43 10.21
C VAL A 84 -12.54 -6.33 11.46
N ASP A 85 -13.00 -7.46 11.99
CA ASP A 85 -13.83 -7.50 13.19
C ASP A 85 -13.08 -6.93 14.40
N GLY A 86 -11.76 -7.20 14.52
CA GLY A 86 -10.93 -6.70 15.60
C GLY A 86 -10.91 -5.17 15.66
N PHE A 87 -10.46 -4.50 14.59
CA PHE A 87 -10.36 -3.03 14.61
C PHE A 87 -11.72 -2.33 14.53
N VAL A 88 -12.73 -2.96 13.93
CA VAL A 88 -14.11 -2.41 13.91
C VAL A 88 -14.74 -2.46 15.30
N ALA A 89 -14.59 -3.56 16.03
CA ALA A 89 -15.12 -3.68 17.41
C ALA A 89 -14.50 -2.63 18.35
N GLU A 90 -13.23 -2.33 18.18
CA GLU A 90 -12.52 -1.31 18.96
C GLU A 90 -12.68 0.12 18.40
N GLN A 91 -13.46 0.27 17.34
CA GLN A 91 -13.72 1.55 16.68
C GLN A 91 -12.45 2.26 16.17
N ARG A 92 -11.41 1.51 15.83
CA ARG A 92 -10.15 1.99 15.26
C ARG A 92 -10.17 1.96 13.72
N PHE A 93 -9.20 2.59 13.09
CA PHE A 93 -8.86 2.42 11.68
C PHE A 93 -7.87 1.28 11.52
N GLY A 94 -8.09 0.41 10.54
CA GLY A 94 -7.32 -0.80 10.33
C GLY A 94 -6.22 -0.68 9.28
N TYR A 95 -6.26 0.32 8.39
CA TYR A 95 -5.33 0.39 7.25
C TYR A 95 -3.87 0.42 7.68
N GLU A 96 -3.49 1.30 8.61
CA GLU A 96 -2.12 1.42 9.08
C GLU A 96 -1.67 0.18 9.88
N GLU A 97 -2.56 -0.43 10.66
CA GLU A 97 -2.28 -1.66 11.41
C GLU A 97 -2.01 -2.84 10.48
N VAL A 98 -2.85 -3.01 9.44
CA VAL A 98 -2.67 -4.08 8.45
C VAL A 98 -1.46 -3.81 7.56
N ALA A 99 -1.16 -2.55 7.22
CA ALA A 99 0.08 -2.19 6.53
C ALA A 99 1.32 -2.60 7.35
N TYR A 100 1.29 -2.35 8.65
CA TYR A 100 2.33 -2.81 9.58
C TYR A 100 2.46 -4.34 9.55
N LEU A 101 1.34 -5.06 9.67
CA LEU A 101 1.32 -6.54 9.62
C LEU A 101 1.95 -7.07 8.32
N LEU A 102 1.57 -6.53 7.17
CA LEU A 102 2.08 -7.00 5.88
C LEU A 102 3.59 -6.75 5.73
N ILE A 103 4.07 -5.59 6.17
CA ILE A 103 5.47 -5.18 6.04
C ILE A 103 6.36 -5.91 7.06
N PHE A 104 5.92 -6.01 8.32
CA PHE A 104 6.75 -6.49 9.43
C PHE A 104 6.40 -7.90 9.92
N GLY A 105 5.36 -8.54 9.36
CA GLY A 105 5.03 -9.95 9.61
C GLY A 105 4.30 -10.24 10.92
N ARG A 106 3.98 -9.23 11.71
CA ARG A 106 3.22 -9.34 12.96
C ARG A 106 2.34 -8.12 13.18
N LEU A 107 1.31 -8.27 14.00
CA LEU A 107 0.52 -7.12 14.46
C LEU A 107 1.36 -6.23 15.40
N PRO A 108 1.18 -4.90 15.34
CA PRO A 108 1.86 -3.98 16.23
C PRO A 108 1.23 -3.99 17.63
N GLU A 109 2.03 -3.69 18.64
CA GLU A 109 1.52 -3.25 19.93
C GLU A 109 0.95 -1.82 19.83
N GLU A 110 0.15 -1.40 20.80
CA GLU A 110 -0.55 -0.11 20.74
C GLU A 110 0.39 1.09 20.53
N GLU A 111 1.53 1.11 21.24
CA GLU A 111 2.51 2.19 21.10
C GLU A 111 3.26 2.12 19.76
N GLU A 112 3.60 0.94 19.28
CA GLU A 112 4.21 0.73 17.96
C GLU A 112 3.29 1.22 16.84
N LEU A 113 1.99 0.94 16.95
CA LEU A 113 1.00 1.43 15.98
C LEU A 113 0.94 2.95 15.96
N LYS A 114 0.94 3.59 17.14
CA LYS A 114 0.94 5.06 17.25
C LYS A 114 2.19 5.69 16.63
N GLU A 115 3.36 5.11 16.89
CA GLU A 115 4.63 5.57 16.30
C GLU A 115 4.62 5.38 14.77
N PHE A 116 4.17 4.23 14.30
CA PHE A 116 4.06 3.96 12.87
C PHE A 116 3.08 4.89 12.16
N GLN A 117 1.91 5.17 12.74
CA GLN A 117 0.95 6.14 12.23
C GLN A 117 1.55 7.54 12.15
N LYS A 118 2.31 7.95 13.16
CA LYS A 118 3.03 9.24 13.20
C LYS A 118 4.10 9.30 12.10
N LEU A 119 4.85 8.21 11.89
CA LEU A 119 5.85 8.11 10.83
C LEU A 119 5.20 8.26 9.45
N LEU A 120 4.16 7.47 9.14
CA LEU A 120 3.41 7.60 7.89
C LEU A 120 2.81 9.00 7.72
N GLY A 121 2.30 9.58 8.80
CA GLY A 121 1.80 10.96 8.83
C GLY A 121 2.86 11.98 8.42
N SER A 122 4.10 11.81 8.87
CA SER A 122 5.23 12.69 8.51
C SER A 122 5.61 12.61 7.03
N TYR A 123 5.39 11.46 6.38
CA TYR A 123 5.64 11.25 4.96
C TYR A 123 4.50 11.71 4.03
N ARG A 124 3.37 12.16 4.57
CA ARG A 124 2.25 12.67 3.77
C ARG A 124 2.55 14.06 3.21
N THR A 125 3.61 14.15 2.43
CA THR A 125 4.04 15.39 1.79
C THR A 125 4.58 15.10 0.38
N LEU A 126 4.54 16.09 -0.49
CA LEU A 126 5.13 16.05 -1.82
C LEU A 126 6.17 17.16 -1.93
N PRO A 127 7.17 17.02 -2.83
CA PRO A 127 8.17 18.05 -3.06
C PRO A 127 7.54 19.42 -3.32
N THR A 128 8.23 20.49 -2.96
CA THR A 128 7.77 21.87 -3.18
C THR A 128 7.34 22.09 -4.62
N ASN A 129 6.15 22.64 -4.81
CA ASN A 129 5.52 22.89 -6.12
C ASN A 129 5.18 21.64 -6.95
N PHE A 130 5.37 20.42 -6.46
CA PHE A 130 5.11 19.19 -7.23
C PHE A 130 3.68 19.14 -7.81
N VAL A 131 2.67 19.48 -7.01
CA VAL A 131 1.27 19.51 -7.49
C VAL A 131 1.13 20.46 -8.68
N ARG A 132 1.67 21.68 -8.58
CA ARG A 132 1.60 22.71 -9.62
C ARG A 132 2.38 22.31 -10.87
N ASP A 133 3.61 21.84 -10.70
CA ASP A 133 4.58 21.70 -11.80
C ASP A 133 4.54 20.33 -12.46
N VAL A 134 4.01 19.33 -11.79
CA VAL A 134 3.92 17.94 -12.30
C VAL A 134 2.45 17.57 -12.55
N ILE A 135 1.61 17.60 -11.53
CA ILE A 135 0.25 17.05 -11.62
C ILE A 135 -0.64 17.97 -12.46
N MET A 136 -0.63 19.27 -12.18
CA MET A 136 -1.50 20.23 -12.87
C MET A 136 -1.07 20.52 -14.31
N LYS A 137 0.22 20.41 -14.65
CA LYS A 137 0.69 20.70 -16.01
C LYS A 137 0.33 19.66 -17.05
N ALA A 138 0.06 18.44 -16.64
CA ALA A 138 -0.26 17.33 -17.55
C ALA A 138 -1.44 16.51 -17.02
N PRO A 139 -2.63 17.12 -16.83
CA PRO A 139 -3.81 16.37 -16.41
C PRO A 139 -4.19 15.38 -17.49
N GLY A 140 -4.52 14.17 -17.10
CA GLY A 140 -4.90 13.09 -18.01
C GLY A 140 -6.25 12.49 -17.64
N LYS A 141 -6.92 11.87 -18.62
CA LYS A 141 -8.14 11.08 -18.39
C LYS A 141 -7.84 9.73 -17.73
N ASP A 142 -6.62 9.24 -17.89
CA ASP A 142 -6.15 7.99 -17.33
C ASP A 142 -5.49 8.25 -15.96
N MET A 143 -6.19 7.85 -14.90
CA MET A 143 -5.71 8.02 -13.52
C MET A 143 -4.51 7.15 -13.20
N MET A 144 -4.42 5.94 -13.77
CA MET A 144 -3.26 5.06 -13.57
C MET A 144 -2.01 5.65 -14.20
N ASN A 145 -2.12 6.18 -15.42
CA ASN A 145 -1.03 6.91 -16.07
C ASN A 145 -0.60 8.15 -15.25
N THR A 146 -1.56 8.86 -14.67
CA THR A 146 -1.25 10.02 -13.81
C THR A 146 -0.48 9.60 -12.56
N LEU A 147 -0.86 8.49 -11.92
CA LEU A 147 -0.12 7.92 -10.78
C LEU A 147 1.28 7.47 -11.18
N GLN A 148 1.42 6.73 -12.27
CA GLN A 148 2.73 6.26 -12.76
C GLN A 148 3.68 7.43 -13.03
N ARG A 149 3.21 8.49 -13.72
CA ARG A 149 4.02 9.69 -13.96
C ARG A 149 4.40 10.40 -12.67
N GLY A 150 3.49 10.47 -11.71
CA GLY A 150 3.77 11.01 -10.38
C GLY A 150 4.89 10.25 -9.68
N VAL A 151 4.80 8.93 -9.62
CA VAL A 151 5.83 8.07 -8.99
C VAL A 151 7.16 8.17 -9.74
N LEU A 152 7.15 8.10 -11.08
CA LEU A 152 8.38 8.25 -11.89
C LEU A 152 9.04 9.62 -11.70
N THR A 153 8.26 10.67 -11.51
CA THR A 153 8.81 11.99 -11.25
C THR A 153 9.43 12.10 -9.85
N LEU A 154 8.85 11.41 -8.83
CA LEU A 154 9.42 11.36 -7.49
C LEU A 154 10.83 10.74 -7.47
N TYR A 155 11.13 9.83 -8.41
CA TYR A 155 12.48 9.26 -8.58
C TYR A 155 13.57 10.36 -8.66
N GLY A 156 13.30 11.45 -9.36
CA GLY A 156 14.25 12.56 -9.51
C GLY A 156 14.49 13.39 -8.24
N TYR A 157 13.70 13.18 -7.21
CA TYR A 157 13.85 13.83 -5.90
C TYR A 157 14.52 12.94 -4.84
N ASP A 158 14.76 11.66 -5.15
CA ASP A 158 15.39 10.71 -4.25
C ASP A 158 16.85 10.45 -4.67
N ASP A 159 17.79 11.03 -3.95
CA ASP A 159 19.24 10.83 -4.21
C ASP A 159 19.69 9.37 -4.06
N MET A 160 18.86 8.52 -3.42
CA MET A 160 19.12 7.11 -3.17
C MET A 160 18.18 6.19 -3.96
N ALA A 161 17.57 6.69 -5.05
CA ALA A 161 16.55 5.96 -5.80
C ALA A 161 16.99 4.56 -6.24
N ASP A 162 18.24 4.41 -6.66
CA ASP A 162 18.80 3.15 -7.16
C ASP A 162 19.43 2.25 -6.09
N ASN A 163 19.40 2.66 -4.83
CA ASN A 163 19.93 1.85 -3.74
C ASN A 163 18.92 0.78 -3.33
N ILE A 164 19.24 -0.47 -3.65
CA ILE A 164 18.41 -1.66 -3.40
C ILE A 164 18.60 -2.30 -2.01
N SER A 165 19.31 -1.63 -1.09
CA SER A 165 19.41 -2.12 0.29
C SER A 165 18.03 -2.15 0.96
N ILE A 166 17.77 -3.15 1.79
CA ILE A 166 16.48 -3.33 2.47
C ILE A 166 16.04 -2.07 3.24
N PRO A 167 16.93 -1.41 4.03
CA PRO A 167 16.53 -0.17 4.71
C PRO A 167 16.06 0.92 3.75
N ASN A 168 16.75 1.08 2.61
CA ASN A 168 16.36 2.09 1.64
C ASN A 168 15.06 1.74 0.92
N VAL A 169 14.89 0.48 0.53
CA VAL A 169 13.63 0.01 -0.09
C VAL A 169 12.47 0.17 0.88
N LEU A 170 12.64 -0.18 2.16
CA LEU A 170 11.61 0.06 3.18
C LEU A 170 11.26 1.54 3.29
N ARG A 171 12.25 2.44 3.37
CA ARG A 171 12.02 3.89 3.37
C ARG A 171 11.16 4.31 2.18
N GLN A 172 11.53 3.87 0.97
CA GLN A 172 10.79 4.17 -0.26
C GLN A 172 9.35 3.63 -0.21
N CYS A 173 9.16 2.39 0.25
CA CYS A 173 7.83 1.79 0.42
C CYS A 173 6.95 2.62 1.37
N LEU A 174 7.45 3.01 2.54
CA LEU A 174 6.71 3.80 3.51
C LEU A 174 6.36 5.20 2.97
N GLN A 175 7.30 5.84 2.27
CA GLN A 175 7.05 7.12 1.61
C GLN A 175 5.98 6.99 0.52
N LEU A 176 6.05 5.96 -0.34
CA LEU A 176 5.06 5.73 -1.39
C LEU A 176 3.68 5.38 -0.80
N THR A 177 3.63 4.55 0.24
CA THR A 177 2.37 4.25 0.95
C THR A 177 1.68 5.52 1.43
N SER A 178 2.46 6.52 1.86
CA SER A 178 1.94 7.80 2.33
C SER A 178 1.64 8.81 1.22
N THR A 179 2.39 8.77 0.10
CA THR A 179 2.27 9.79 -0.97
C THR A 179 1.37 9.38 -2.12
N VAL A 180 1.22 8.09 -2.43
CA VAL A 180 0.32 7.62 -3.51
C VAL A 180 -1.13 8.10 -3.33
N PRO A 181 -1.72 8.09 -2.12
CA PRO A 181 -3.04 8.68 -1.90
C PRO A 181 -3.10 10.18 -2.26
N LEU A 182 -2.02 10.93 -2.02
CA LEU A 182 -1.94 12.35 -2.41
C LEU A 182 -1.91 12.50 -3.92
N LEU A 183 -1.08 11.70 -4.61
CA LEU A 183 -1.01 11.69 -6.07
C LEU A 183 -2.36 11.36 -6.69
N ALA A 184 -3.08 10.37 -6.15
CA ALA A 184 -4.40 9.97 -6.61
C ALA A 184 -5.41 11.10 -6.47
N VAL A 185 -5.51 11.72 -5.28
CA VAL A 185 -6.47 12.78 -5.03
C VAL A 185 -6.16 14.03 -5.85
N TYR A 186 -4.91 14.47 -5.90
CA TYR A 186 -4.55 15.66 -6.67
C TYR A 186 -4.65 15.43 -8.18
N GLY A 187 -4.32 14.22 -8.65
CA GLY A 187 -4.52 13.82 -10.04
C GLY A 187 -6.00 13.86 -10.43
N TYR A 188 -6.87 13.32 -9.57
CA TYR A 188 -8.32 13.38 -9.79
C TYR A 188 -8.87 14.80 -9.77
N GLN A 189 -8.38 15.66 -8.87
CA GLN A 189 -8.78 17.08 -8.84
C GLN A 189 -8.32 17.81 -10.10
N ALA A 190 -7.10 17.54 -10.59
CA ALA A 190 -6.61 18.09 -11.84
C ALA A 190 -7.46 17.64 -13.04
N TYR A 191 -7.81 16.35 -13.12
CA TYR A 191 -8.73 15.81 -14.11
C TYR A 191 -10.09 16.52 -14.05
N ASN A 192 -10.71 16.61 -12.88
CA ASN A 192 -12.00 17.31 -12.71
C ASN A 192 -11.95 18.75 -13.18
N HIS A 193 -10.85 19.44 -12.91
CA HIS A 193 -10.71 20.85 -13.33
C HIS A 193 -10.49 21.01 -14.82
N TYR A 194 -9.48 20.35 -15.38
CA TYR A 194 -9.06 20.59 -16.77
C TYR A 194 -9.89 19.84 -17.80
N VAL A 195 -10.46 18.69 -17.43
CA VAL A 195 -11.25 17.85 -18.36
C VAL A 195 -12.74 18.04 -18.15
N GLU A 196 -13.20 18.08 -16.89
CA GLU A 196 -14.62 18.16 -16.54
C GLU A 196 -15.11 19.61 -16.30
N GLY A 197 -14.20 20.60 -16.33
CA GLY A 197 -14.54 22.02 -16.12
C GLY A 197 -15.00 22.36 -14.70
N LYS A 198 -14.71 21.51 -13.71
CA LYS A 198 -15.08 21.75 -12.31
C LYS A 198 -14.07 22.63 -11.59
N SER A 199 -14.44 23.13 -10.41
CA SER A 199 -13.51 23.90 -9.57
C SER A 199 -12.34 23.02 -9.10
N PHE A 200 -11.15 23.61 -9.04
CA PHE A 200 -9.96 22.93 -8.52
C PHE A 200 -9.80 23.17 -7.02
N TYR A 201 -9.63 22.10 -6.27
CA TYR A 201 -9.43 22.15 -4.83
C TYR A 201 -8.09 21.49 -4.47
N ILE A 202 -7.24 22.22 -3.72
CA ILE A 202 -6.02 21.68 -3.13
C ILE A 202 -6.18 21.77 -1.61
N HIS A 203 -6.36 20.62 -0.98
CA HIS A 203 -6.38 20.49 0.48
C HIS A 203 -5.15 19.74 0.93
N SER A 204 -4.36 20.35 1.80
CA SER A 204 -3.20 19.69 2.40
C SER A 204 -3.64 18.55 3.31
N PRO A 205 -2.94 17.42 3.33
CA PRO A 205 -3.20 16.35 4.28
C PRO A 205 -2.94 16.81 5.71
N LYS A 206 -3.46 16.08 6.67
CA LYS A 206 -3.22 16.26 8.10
C LYS A 206 -2.47 15.04 8.63
N PRO A 207 -1.28 15.22 9.24
CA PRO A 207 -0.49 14.09 9.73
C PRO A 207 -1.20 13.22 10.76
N GLU A 208 -2.05 13.84 11.57
CA GLU A 208 -2.78 13.20 12.67
C GLU A 208 -3.99 12.36 12.25
N LEU A 209 -4.46 12.49 11.01
CA LEU A 209 -5.60 11.72 10.50
C LEU A 209 -5.15 10.41 9.85
N SER A 210 -6.02 9.39 9.86
CA SER A 210 -5.81 8.15 9.10
C SER A 210 -5.71 8.39 7.59
N THR A 211 -5.23 7.41 6.85
CA THR A 211 -5.17 7.46 5.39
C THR A 211 -6.56 7.64 4.77
N ALA A 212 -7.56 6.89 5.25
CA ALA A 212 -8.93 6.99 4.77
C ALA A 212 -9.56 8.38 5.01
N GLU A 213 -9.36 8.92 6.22
CA GLU A 213 -9.84 10.26 6.55
C GLU A 213 -9.18 11.34 5.69
N ASN A 214 -7.87 11.24 5.46
CA ASN A 214 -7.15 12.18 4.61
C ASN A 214 -7.64 12.14 3.16
N ILE A 215 -7.86 10.95 2.59
CA ILE A 215 -8.41 10.81 1.23
C ILE A 215 -9.74 11.53 1.13
N LEU A 216 -10.70 11.24 2.02
CA LEU A 216 -12.03 11.85 2.00
C LEU A 216 -11.97 13.37 2.21
N ARG A 217 -11.17 13.81 3.18
CA ARG A 217 -10.99 15.23 3.49
C ARG A 217 -10.40 16.01 2.31
N MET A 218 -9.41 15.45 1.64
CA MET A 218 -8.76 16.13 0.51
C MET A 218 -9.58 16.07 -0.76
N LEU A 219 -10.37 15.01 -0.94
CA LEU A 219 -11.20 14.80 -2.12
C LEU A 219 -12.41 15.76 -2.15
N ARG A 220 -12.96 16.13 -0.97
CA ARG A 220 -14.20 16.89 -0.86
C ARG A 220 -13.96 18.40 -0.77
N PRO A 221 -14.70 19.23 -1.53
CA PRO A 221 -14.53 20.69 -1.52
C PRO A 221 -14.62 21.31 -0.13
N ASN A 222 -15.54 20.81 0.70
CA ASN A 222 -15.80 21.32 2.05
C ASN A 222 -14.99 20.62 3.15
N LYS A 223 -14.11 19.66 2.81
CA LYS A 223 -13.29 18.85 3.74
C LYS A 223 -14.11 18.00 4.73
N LYS A 224 -15.43 17.84 4.51
CA LYS A 224 -16.32 17.14 5.45
C LYS A 224 -16.52 15.68 5.04
N TYR A 225 -16.51 14.81 5.99
CA TYR A 225 -16.87 13.40 5.88
C TYR A 225 -17.48 12.95 7.22
N THR A 226 -18.23 11.86 7.19
CA THR A 226 -18.76 11.24 8.40
C THR A 226 -17.81 10.15 8.90
N PRO A 227 -17.82 9.81 10.19
CA PRO A 227 -17.02 8.67 10.70
C PRO A 227 -17.32 7.36 9.98
N LEU A 228 -18.59 7.13 9.60
CA LEU A 228 -18.96 5.93 8.87
C LEU A 228 -18.32 5.88 7.47
N GLU A 229 -18.32 6.97 6.72
CA GLU A 229 -17.67 7.03 5.40
C GLU A 229 -16.17 6.74 5.51
N ALA A 230 -15.51 7.30 6.53
CA ALA A 230 -14.09 7.05 6.75
C ALA A 230 -13.81 5.57 7.06
N ARG A 231 -14.62 4.93 7.90
CA ARG A 231 -14.50 3.50 8.21
C ARG A 231 -14.77 2.60 7.00
N VAL A 232 -15.80 2.92 6.21
CA VAL A 232 -16.10 2.15 4.98
C VAL A 232 -14.92 2.23 4.00
N LEU A 233 -14.34 3.41 3.82
CA LEU A 233 -13.17 3.55 2.97
C LEU A 233 -11.96 2.81 3.55
N ASP A 234 -11.74 2.88 4.85
CA ASP A 234 -10.63 2.19 5.52
C ASP A 234 -10.71 0.67 5.32
N VAL A 235 -11.87 0.06 5.58
CA VAL A 235 -12.10 -1.37 5.31
C VAL A 235 -11.90 -1.70 3.84
N ALA A 236 -12.38 -0.85 2.92
CA ALA A 236 -12.17 -1.06 1.50
C ALA A 236 -10.68 -1.03 1.13
N LEU A 237 -9.90 -0.13 1.72
CA LEU A 237 -8.44 -0.10 1.53
C LEU A 237 -7.78 -1.37 2.06
N VAL A 238 -8.16 -1.84 3.26
CA VAL A 238 -7.65 -3.08 3.86
C VAL A 238 -7.90 -4.28 2.94
N LEU A 239 -9.11 -4.42 2.40
CA LEU A 239 -9.49 -5.54 1.52
C LEU A 239 -8.72 -5.57 0.19
N HIS A 240 -8.09 -4.46 -0.20
CA HIS A 240 -7.37 -4.32 -1.47
C HIS A 240 -5.85 -4.14 -1.30
N MET A 241 -5.31 -4.43 -0.11
CA MET A 241 -3.88 -4.22 0.15
C MET A 241 -2.98 -5.20 -0.59
N ASP A 242 -3.38 -6.45 -0.64
CA ASP A 242 -2.66 -7.51 -1.35
C ASP A 242 -3.63 -8.64 -1.76
N HIS A 243 -3.31 -9.37 -2.80
CA HIS A 243 -4.13 -10.50 -3.29
C HIS A 243 -3.32 -11.78 -3.51
N GLY A 244 -2.11 -11.86 -2.96
CA GLY A 244 -1.23 -13.01 -3.10
C GLY A 244 -0.60 -13.16 -4.49
N GLY A 245 0.58 -13.71 -4.53
CA GLY A 245 1.22 -14.14 -5.78
C GLY A 245 1.77 -13.05 -6.70
N GLY A 246 1.84 -11.83 -6.23
CA GLY A 246 2.40 -10.71 -6.97
C GLY A 246 1.38 -9.99 -7.86
N ASN A 247 1.51 -8.69 -7.85
CA ASN A 247 0.76 -7.78 -8.70
C ASN A 247 1.59 -7.49 -9.95
N ASN A 248 1.05 -7.80 -11.09
CA ASN A 248 1.68 -7.47 -12.37
C ASN A 248 1.27 -6.07 -12.83
#